data_c0a8729fa0b090d6461d8cb71a6d1739
#
_entry.id   c0a8729fa0b090d6461d8cb71a6d1739
#
_cell.length_a   1.000
_cell.length_b   1.000
_cell.length_c   1.000
_cell.angle_alpha   90.00
_cell.angle_beta   90.00
_cell.angle_gamma   90.00
#
_symmetry.space_group_name_H-M   'P 1'
#
loop_
_entity.id
_entity.type
_entity.pdbx_description
1 polymer ?
#
loop_
_entity_poly.entity_id
_entity_poly.type
_entity_poly.pdbx_seq_one_letter_code
_entity_poly.pdbx_strand_id
1 'polypeptide(L)'
;MLFLFSALTVDLAHAQADAAGQIDQAIATHMQQKLAEEAKRQAWQGQRHSLNVTLLNSAERLPVCTQALSVAVSSDDPSPLSRQRLDVSCADASGWSVTALVQASVFLPVVHAARVIERGQTISAEQLQLQEVNIGKAPRGFYNSFDEVVGQGAKRRVRAGQLIAPNLLTAPLLIRRGQQVTIVASQDGISASATGEALANGREGEVIRVRNLGSQKVIEAQVVEEGVVTSTFR
;
A
#
# COMPACT_ATOMS: atom_id res chain seq x y z
N MET A 1 -8.10 -55.83 42.86
CA MET A 1 -8.48 -54.48 42.53
C MET A 1 -8.13 -54.24 41.07
N LEU A 2 -9.13 -54.42 40.18
CA LEU A 2 -8.94 -54.45 38.73
C LEU A 2 -9.33 -53.06 38.18
N PHE A 3 -8.35 -52.32 37.65
CA PHE A 3 -8.63 -51.05 37.00
C PHE A 3 -8.94 -51.29 35.51
N LEU A 4 -10.19 -51.07 35.13
CA LEU A 4 -10.60 -50.96 33.71
C LEU A 4 -10.16 -49.62 33.17
N PHE A 5 -9.22 -49.63 32.20
CA PHE A 5 -8.92 -48.47 31.35
C PHE A 5 -9.95 -48.41 30.21
N SER A 6 -10.88 -47.45 30.28
CA SER A 6 -11.79 -47.17 29.18
C SER A 6 -11.04 -46.25 28.17
N ALA A 7 -10.71 -46.81 27.01
CA ALA A 7 -10.16 -46.04 25.89
C ALA A 7 -11.29 -45.21 25.25
N LEU A 8 -11.29 -43.87 25.41
CA LEU A 8 -12.10 -42.97 24.61
C LEU A 8 -11.50 -42.90 23.20
N THR A 9 -12.17 -43.53 22.26
CA THR A 9 -11.93 -43.31 20.82
C THR A 9 -12.52 -41.96 20.46
N VAL A 10 -11.67 -40.98 20.20
CA VAL A 10 -12.08 -39.69 19.57
C VAL A 10 -12.31 -39.96 18.10
N ASP A 11 -13.58 -40.09 17.69
CA ASP A 11 -13.99 -40.06 16.31
C ASP A 11 -13.69 -38.66 15.75
N LEU A 12 -12.58 -38.53 15.05
CA LEU A 12 -12.32 -37.42 14.15
C LEU A 12 -13.33 -37.52 13.00
N ALA A 13 -14.43 -36.77 13.11
CA ALA A 13 -15.36 -36.57 12.00
C ALA A 13 -14.56 -35.95 10.84
N HIS A 14 -14.16 -36.74 9.89
CA HIS A 14 -13.68 -36.30 8.59
C HIS A 14 -14.89 -35.62 7.92
N ALA A 15 -14.96 -34.30 7.94
CA ALA A 15 -15.86 -33.57 7.08
C ALA A 15 -15.54 -34.04 5.63
N GLN A 16 -16.47 -34.77 5.04
CA GLN A 16 -16.35 -35.17 3.63
C GLN A 16 -16.32 -33.87 2.84
N ALA A 17 -15.13 -33.52 2.34
CA ALA A 17 -14.97 -32.38 1.45
C ALA A 17 -15.74 -32.72 0.18
N ASP A 18 -16.87 -32.05 -0.03
CA ASP A 18 -17.58 -32.11 -1.32
C ASP A 18 -16.80 -31.30 -2.38
N ALA A 19 -17.16 -31.46 -3.65
CA ALA A 19 -16.51 -30.73 -4.73
C ALA A 19 -16.64 -29.21 -4.56
N ALA A 20 -17.75 -28.71 -4.00
CA ALA A 20 -17.95 -27.30 -3.74
C ALA A 20 -16.97 -26.78 -2.69
N GLY A 21 -16.79 -27.50 -1.59
CA GLY A 21 -15.79 -27.14 -0.58
C GLY A 21 -14.35 -27.17 -1.09
N GLN A 22 -14.01 -28.12 -1.99
CA GLN A 22 -12.70 -28.15 -2.65
C GLN A 22 -12.51 -26.93 -3.55
N ILE A 23 -13.53 -26.52 -4.31
CA ILE A 23 -13.50 -25.33 -5.17
C ILE A 23 -13.30 -24.08 -4.33
N ASP A 24 -14.09 -23.91 -3.27
CA ASP A 24 -14.00 -22.73 -2.38
C ASP A 24 -12.61 -22.64 -1.73
N GLN A 25 -12.05 -23.74 -1.27
CA GLN A 25 -10.72 -23.79 -0.68
C GLN A 25 -9.63 -23.48 -1.71
N ALA A 26 -9.73 -23.99 -2.94
CA ALA A 26 -8.77 -23.72 -4.00
C ALA A 26 -8.77 -22.22 -4.38
N ILE A 27 -9.98 -21.64 -4.53
CA ILE A 27 -10.16 -20.21 -4.80
C ILE A 27 -9.60 -19.38 -3.64
N ALA A 28 -9.94 -19.72 -2.40
CA ALA A 28 -9.46 -18.99 -1.22
C ALA A 28 -7.93 -19.00 -1.14
N THR A 29 -7.30 -20.15 -1.33
CA THR A 29 -5.85 -20.31 -1.33
C THR A 29 -5.20 -19.47 -2.44
N HIS A 30 -5.72 -19.55 -3.67
CA HIS A 30 -5.23 -18.78 -4.80
C HIS A 30 -5.31 -17.26 -4.53
N MET A 31 -6.48 -16.78 -4.08
CA MET A 31 -6.69 -15.36 -3.79
C MET A 31 -5.84 -14.87 -2.62
N GLN A 32 -5.68 -15.69 -1.58
CA GLN A 32 -4.81 -15.37 -0.45
C GLN A 32 -3.35 -15.17 -0.89
N GLN A 33 -2.83 -16.03 -1.76
CA GLN A 33 -1.49 -15.88 -2.31
C GLN A 33 -1.36 -14.58 -3.12
N LYS A 34 -2.32 -14.31 -4.01
CA LYS A 34 -2.32 -13.10 -4.84
C LYS A 34 -2.42 -11.82 -4.02
N LEU A 35 -3.26 -11.80 -2.99
CA LEU A 35 -3.38 -10.67 -2.07
C LEU A 35 -2.12 -10.48 -1.22
N ALA A 36 -1.45 -11.57 -0.81
CA ALA A 36 -0.19 -11.49 -0.08
C ALA A 36 0.96 -10.97 -0.96
N GLU A 37 1.03 -11.40 -2.23
CA GLU A 37 1.98 -10.85 -3.21
C GLU A 37 1.77 -9.35 -3.42
N GLU A 38 0.51 -8.92 -3.57
CA GLU A 38 0.15 -7.50 -3.71
C GLU A 38 0.52 -6.70 -2.46
N ALA A 39 0.18 -7.20 -1.27
CA ALA A 39 0.53 -6.57 0.00
C ALA A 39 2.03 -6.37 0.16
N LYS A 40 2.82 -7.37 -0.20
CA LYS A 40 4.29 -7.28 -0.18
C LYS A 40 4.79 -6.23 -1.16
N ARG A 41 4.25 -6.19 -2.38
CA ARG A 41 4.62 -5.23 -3.42
C ARG A 41 4.32 -3.78 -3.01
N GLN A 42 3.18 -3.59 -2.34
CA GLN A 42 2.69 -2.28 -1.88
C GLN A 42 3.13 -1.94 -0.45
N ALA A 43 3.91 -2.82 0.20
CA ALA A 43 4.32 -2.69 1.60
C ALA A 43 3.15 -2.47 2.60
N TRP A 44 1.99 -3.05 2.33
CA TRP A 44 0.82 -2.93 3.21
C TRP A 44 1.05 -3.63 4.56
N GLN A 45 0.59 -2.98 5.62
CA GLN A 45 0.64 -3.51 6.98
C GLN A 45 -0.77 -3.67 7.55
N GLY A 46 -0.96 -4.74 8.33
CA GLY A 46 -2.22 -4.96 9.06
C GLY A 46 -3.43 -5.25 8.17
N GLN A 47 -3.20 -5.88 7.00
CA GLN A 47 -4.28 -6.19 6.07
C GLN A 47 -5.20 -7.30 6.59
N ARG A 48 -6.50 -7.13 6.33
CA ARG A 48 -7.52 -8.17 6.40
C ARG A 48 -8.28 -8.23 5.09
N HIS A 49 -8.80 -9.38 4.72
CA HIS A 49 -9.62 -9.52 3.51
C HIS A 49 -10.82 -10.43 3.75
N SER A 50 -11.82 -10.26 2.91
CA SER A 50 -12.93 -11.17 2.73
C SER A 50 -13.16 -11.41 1.24
N LEU A 51 -13.60 -12.60 0.88
CA LEU A 51 -13.89 -12.99 -0.48
C LEU A 51 -15.39 -13.19 -0.64
N ASN A 52 -15.94 -12.65 -1.73
CA ASN A 52 -17.27 -13.00 -2.20
C ASN A 52 -17.08 -13.84 -3.47
N VAL A 53 -17.48 -15.11 -3.40
CA VAL A 53 -17.35 -16.08 -4.49
C VAL A 53 -18.73 -16.38 -5.05
N THR A 54 -18.90 -16.33 -6.36
CA THR A 54 -20.12 -16.70 -7.06
C THR A 54 -19.76 -17.66 -8.17
N LEU A 55 -20.18 -18.90 -8.06
CA LEU A 55 -20.04 -19.90 -9.13
C LEU A 55 -21.05 -19.61 -10.24
N LEU A 56 -20.58 -19.58 -11.48
CA LEU A 56 -21.47 -19.40 -12.66
C LEU A 56 -22.16 -20.71 -13.06
N ASN A 57 -21.55 -21.86 -12.72
CA ASN A 57 -22.09 -23.19 -12.97
C ASN A 57 -22.34 -23.89 -11.63
N SER A 58 -23.38 -24.72 -11.54
CA SER A 58 -23.64 -25.48 -10.33
C SER A 58 -22.54 -26.51 -10.07
N ALA A 59 -22.01 -26.50 -8.85
CA ALA A 59 -21.02 -27.48 -8.37
C ALA A 59 -21.66 -28.70 -7.67
N GLU A 60 -22.98 -28.69 -7.44
CA GLU A 60 -23.70 -29.68 -6.60
C GLU A 60 -23.61 -31.13 -7.11
N ARG A 61 -23.36 -31.31 -8.41
CA ARG A 61 -23.31 -32.65 -9.05
C ARG A 61 -21.90 -33.04 -9.48
N LEU A 62 -20.88 -32.23 -9.13
CA LEU A 62 -19.52 -32.55 -9.50
C LEU A 62 -18.95 -33.62 -8.57
N PRO A 63 -18.20 -34.58 -9.11
CA PRO A 63 -17.48 -35.52 -8.28
C PRO A 63 -16.34 -34.84 -7.56
N VAL A 64 -16.01 -35.32 -6.38
CA VAL A 64 -14.82 -34.90 -5.63
C VAL A 64 -13.58 -35.16 -6.48
N CYS A 65 -12.68 -34.18 -6.56
CA CYS A 65 -11.42 -34.32 -7.27
C CYS A 65 -10.38 -35.02 -6.39
N THR A 66 -9.71 -36.05 -6.95
CA THR A 66 -8.66 -36.80 -6.23
C THR A 66 -7.31 -36.09 -6.31
N GLN A 67 -7.14 -35.17 -7.26
CA GLN A 67 -5.95 -34.38 -7.46
C GLN A 67 -6.16 -32.95 -6.99
N ALA A 68 -5.06 -32.17 -6.84
CA ALA A 68 -5.14 -30.76 -6.57
C ALA A 68 -5.84 -30.02 -7.71
N LEU A 69 -6.79 -29.14 -7.37
CA LEU A 69 -7.48 -28.32 -8.35
C LEU A 69 -6.54 -27.27 -8.95
N SER A 70 -6.65 -27.08 -10.26
CA SER A 70 -5.98 -25.99 -10.96
C SER A 70 -6.87 -24.76 -11.00
N VAL A 71 -6.33 -23.59 -10.68
CA VAL A 71 -7.03 -22.31 -10.72
C VAL A 71 -6.33 -21.39 -11.71
N ALA A 72 -7.03 -20.98 -12.76
CA ALA A 72 -6.54 -20.06 -13.78
C ALA A 72 -7.34 -18.75 -13.76
N VAL A 73 -6.64 -17.62 -13.92
CA VAL A 73 -7.28 -16.30 -14.05
C VAL A 73 -7.67 -16.09 -15.51
N SER A 74 -8.94 -15.81 -15.77
CA SER A 74 -9.49 -15.53 -17.10
C SER A 74 -10.10 -14.14 -17.24
N SER A 75 -9.78 -13.23 -16.32
CA SER A 75 -10.16 -11.80 -16.37
C SER A 75 -9.10 -10.96 -17.08
N ASP A 76 -9.53 -9.90 -17.77
CA ASP A 76 -8.64 -8.98 -18.48
C ASP A 76 -7.76 -8.15 -17.52
N ASP A 77 -8.28 -7.83 -16.32
CA ASP A 77 -7.55 -7.11 -15.28
C ASP A 77 -6.98 -8.12 -14.25
N PRO A 78 -5.64 -8.27 -14.18
CA PRO A 78 -4.99 -9.20 -13.25
C PRO A 78 -4.95 -8.72 -11.79
N SER A 79 -5.44 -7.48 -11.50
CA SER A 79 -5.41 -6.94 -10.15
C SER A 79 -6.26 -7.77 -9.19
N PRO A 80 -5.72 -8.29 -8.07
CA PRO A 80 -6.51 -9.06 -7.11
C PRO A 80 -7.57 -8.22 -6.38
N LEU A 81 -7.55 -6.89 -6.53
CA LEU A 81 -8.54 -5.98 -5.98
C LEU A 81 -9.75 -5.80 -6.89
N SER A 82 -9.61 -6.10 -8.17
CA SER A 82 -10.68 -6.08 -9.15
C SER A 82 -11.52 -7.35 -9.05
N ARG A 83 -12.68 -7.33 -9.67
CA ARG A 83 -13.50 -8.53 -9.80
C ARG A 83 -12.81 -9.52 -10.73
N GLN A 84 -12.44 -10.68 -10.19
CA GLN A 84 -11.74 -11.73 -10.92
C GLN A 84 -12.69 -12.78 -11.47
N ARG A 85 -12.39 -13.27 -12.67
CA ARG A 85 -12.98 -14.47 -13.23
C ARG A 85 -11.95 -15.58 -13.14
N LEU A 86 -12.27 -16.63 -12.40
CA LEU A 86 -11.38 -17.76 -12.16
C LEU A 86 -11.99 -19.03 -12.77
N ASP A 87 -11.20 -19.76 -13.54
CA ASP A 87 -11.57 -21.09 -14.03
C ASP A 87 -10.88 -22.14 -13.16
N VAL A 88 -11.67 -22.93 -12.46
CA VAL A 88 -11.23 -24.00 -11.56
C VAL A 88 -11.47 -25.33 -12.27
N SER A 89 -10.44 -26.14 -12.38
CA SER A 89 -10.51 -27.43 -13.08
C SER A 89 -9.91 -28.58 -12.29
N CYS A 90 -10.55 -29.74 -12.44
CA CYS A 90 -10.08 -31.02 -11.96
C CYS A 90 -9.51 -31.83 -13.13
N ALA A 91 -8.32 -32.38 -12.98
CA ALA A 91 -7.61 -33.15 -14.01
C ALA A 91 -7.85 -34.65 -13.92
N ASP A 92 -8.80 -35.12 -13.10
CA ASP A 92 -9.15 -36.55 -13.00
C ASP A 92 -9.71 -37.10 -14.32
N ALA A 93 -9.82 -38.43 -14.43
CA ALA A 93 -10.33 -39.08 -15.64
C ALA A 93 -11.75 -38.65 -16.05
N SER A 94 -12.60 -38.23 -15.10
CA SER A 94 -13.93 -37.67 -15.32
C SER A 94 -13.92 -36.17 -15.49
N GLY A 95 -12.76 -35.53 -15.57
CA GLY A 95 -12.44 -34.11 -15.60
C GLY A 95 -13.61 -33.13 -15.69
N TRP A 96 -13.57 -32.08 -14.87
CA TRP A 96 -14.58 -31.03 -14.88
C TRP A 96 -13.94 -29.66 -14.74
N SER A 97 -14.66 -28.63 -15.17
CA SER A 97 -14.27 -27.24 -15.00
C SER A 97 -15.46 -26.38 -14.62
N VAL A 98 -15.25 -25.43 -13.71
CA VAL A 98 -16.24 -24.43 -13.31
C VAL A 98 -15.62 -23.04 -13.34
N THR A 99 -16.44 -22.05 -13.66
CA THR A 99 -16.06 -20.65 -13.62
C THR A 99 -16.64 -19.99 -12.38
N ALA A 100 -15.80 -19.28 -11.64
CA ALA A 100 -16.17 -18.47 -10.48
C ALA A 100 -15.93 -16.99 -10.75
N LEU A 101 -16.84 -16.14 -10.27
CA LEU A 101 -16.60 -14.70 -10.11
C LEU A 101 -16.22 -14.44 -8.67
N VAL A 102 -15.07 -13.85 -8.47
CA VAL A 102 -14.52 -13.58 -7.14
C VAL A 102 -14.28 -12.08 -6.97
N GLN A 103 -14.80 -11.51 -5.87
CA GLN A 103 -14.54 -10.14 -5.47
C GLN A 103 -13.88 -10.14 -4.09
N ALA A 104 -12.63 -9.68 -4.03
CA ALA A 104 -11.96 -9.43 -2.76
C ALA A 104 -12.36 -8.07 -2.20
N SER A 105 -12.65 -8.02 -0.90
CA SER A 105 -12.72 -6.79 -0.11
C SER A 105 -11.49 -6.78 0.80
N VAL A 106 -10.60 -5.83 0.59
CA VAL A 106 -9.37 -5.69 1.37
C VAL A 106 -9.48 -4.48 2.28
N PHE A 107 -9.26 -4.72 3.56
CA PHE A 107 -9.31 -3.71 4.61
C PHE A 107 -7.91 -3.45 5.15
N LEU A 108 -7.54 -2.18 5.22
CA LEU A 108 -6.28 -1.72 5.77
C LEU A 108 -6.51 -0.63 6.81
N PRO A 109 -5.67 -0.56 7.84
CA PRO A 109 -5.55 0.66 8.63
C PRO A 109 -4.94 1.75 7.75
N VAL A 110 -5.71 2.80 7.45
CA VAL A 110 -5.26 3.93 6.61
C VAL A 110 -5.27 5.23 7.39
N VAL A 111 -4.41 6.15 6.96
CA VAL A 111 -4.19 7.41 7.67
C VAL A 111 -5.35 8.38 7.45
N HIS A 112 -5.94 8.81 8.56
CA HIS A 112 -6.98 9.84 8.62
C HIS A 112 -6.51 11.00 9.49
N ALA A 113 -7.05 12.18 9.23
CA ALA A 113 -6.84 13.33 10.10
C ALA A 113 -7.61 13.15 11.42
N ALA A 114 -6.92 13.14 12.56
CA ALA A 114 -7.56 13.09 13.89
C ALA A 114 -8.22 14.42 14.25
N ARG A 115 -7.70 15.52 13.71
CA ARG A 115 -8.21 16.89 13.87
C ARG A 115 -8.11 17.67 12.55
N VAL A 116 -8.67 18.87 12.51
CA VAL A 116 -8.55 19.73 11.33
C VAL A 116 -7.08 20.09 11.10
N ILE A 117 -6.64 19.97 9.83
CA ILE A 117 -5.32 20.40 9.37
C ILE A 117 -5.53 21.54 8.38
N GLU A 118 -4.95 22.72 8.65
CA GLU A 118 -5.14 23.88 7.80
C GLU A 118 -4.21 23.84 6.57
N ARG A 119 -4.59 24.58 5.52
CA ARG A 119 -3.77 24.71 4.32
C ARG A 119 -2.38 25.23 4.62
N GLY A 120 -1.36 24.58 4.09
CA GLY A 120 0.05 24.94 4.28
C GLY A 120 0.64 24.49 5.61
N GLN A 121 -0.17 23.91 6.50
CA GLN A 121 0.32 23.36 7.76
C GLN A 121 1.16 22.10 7.51
N THR A 122 2.30 21.99 8.17
CA THR A 122 3.09 20.76 8.24
C THR A 122 2.40 19.77 9.17
N ILE A 123 2.26 18.55 8.72
CA ILE A 123 1.52 17.50 9.43
C ILE A 123 2.41 16.84 10.47
N SER A 124 1.93 16.73 11.70
CA SER A 124 2.57 15.99 12.78
C SER A 124 1.81 14.70 13.10
N ALA A 125 2.47 13.73 13.74
CA ALA A 125 1.87 12.45 14.11
C ALA A 125 0.62 12.59 15.00
N GLU A 126 0.58 13.59 15.88
CA GLU A 126 -0.55 13.86 16.77
C GLU A 126 -1.85 14.28 16.05
N GLN A 127 -1.73 14.68 14.78
CA GLN A 127 -2.85 15.09 13.95
C GLN A 127 -3.43 13.91 13.15
N LEU A 128 -2.82 12.73 13.29
CA LEU A 128 -3.13 11.54 12.51
C LEU A 128 -3.73 10.44 13.38
N GLN A 129 -4.55 9.61 12.75
CA GLN A 129 -5.06 8.37 13.32
C GLN A 129 -5.19 7.33 12.22
N LEU A 130 -5.09 6.06 12.59
CA LEU A 130 -5.38 4.96 11.68
C LEU A 130 -6.86 4.57 11.83
N GLN A 131 -7.54 4.41 10.70
CA GLN A 131 -8.88 3.85 10.64
C GLN A 131 -8.91 2.77 9.58
N GLU A 132 -9.60 1.66 9.90
CA GLU A 132 -9.76 0.57 8.96
C GLU A 132 -10.74 0.95 7.85
N VAL A 133 -10.31 0.82 6.59
CA VAL A 133 -11.10 1.15 5.42
C VAL A 133 -10.96 0.05 4.36
N ASN A 134 -12.05 -0.26 3.67
CA ASN A 134 -11.98 -1.04 2.45
C ASN A 134 -11.29 -0.20 1.36
N ILE A 135 -10.06 -0.58 0.99
CA ILE A 135 -9.23 0.19 0.05
C ILE A 135 -9.78 0.20 -1.38
N GLY A 136 -10.61 -0.76 -1.76
CA GLY A 136 -11.36 -0.71 -3.03
C GLY A 136 -12.29 0.50 -3.15
N LYS A 137 -12.61 1.18 -2.01
CA LYS A 137 -13.39 2.42 -1.94
C LYS A 137 -12.52 3.69 -1.81
N ALA A 138 -11.20 3.56 -1.95
CA ALA A 138 -10.25 4.67 -1.86
C ALA A 138 -9.57 4.98 -3.22
N PRO A 139 -10.32 5.40 -4.26
CA PRO A 139 -9.81 5.53 -5.63
C PRO A 139 -8.74 6.64 -5.79
N ARG A 140 -8.60 7.52 -4.80
CA ARG A 140 -7.59 8.60 -4.81
C ARG A 140 -6.28 8.21 -4.13
N GLY A 141 -6.12 6.92 -3.79
CA GLY A 141 -5.01 6.42 -3.00
C GLY A 141 -5.16 6.71 -1.51
N PHE A 142 -4.26 6.16 -0.75
CA PHE A 142 -4.22 6.26 0.71
C PHE A 142 -2.78 6.09 1.18
N TYR A 143 -2.53 6.37 2.46
CA TYR A 143 -1.30 6.05 3.17
C TYR A 143 -1.63 5.04 4.27
N ASN A 144 -0.77 4.05 4.44
CA ASN A 144 -0.94 2.98 5.43
C ASN A 144 -0.01 3.17 6.66
N SER A 145 0.91 4.14 6.61
CA SER A 145 1.82 4.48 7.70
C SER A 145 1.85 5.99 7.94
N PHE A 146 2.03 6.41 9.20
CA PHE A 146 2.25 7.81 9.55
C PHE A 146 3.55 8.37 8.96
N ASP A 147 4.58 7.54 8.83
CA ASP A 147 5.89 7.95 8.32
C ASP A 147 5.81 8.50 6.89
N GLU A 148 4.84 8.02 6.12
CA GLU A 148 4.58 8.50 4.77
C GLU A 148 3.93 9.89 4.73
N VAL A 149 3.36 10.37 5.84
CA VAL A 149 2.53 11.60 5.90
C VAL A 149 3.15 12.67 6.79
N VAL A 150 3.82 12.26 7.88
CA VAL A 150 4.45 13.18 8.82
C VAL A 150 5.51 14.01 8.12
N GLY A 151 5.54 15.32 8.41
CA GLY A 151 6.46 16.27 7.77
C GLY A 151 5.95 16.83 6.44
N GLN A 152 4.98 16.20 5.78
CA GLN A 152 4.39 16.73 4.56
C GLN A 152 3.48 17.95 4.84
N GLY A 153 3.29 18.80 3.84
CA GLY A 153 2.41 19.98 3.94
C GLY A 153 1.01 19.68 3.39
N ALA A 154 -0.03 20.24 4.01
CA ALA A 154 -1.38 20.13 3.48
C ALA A 154 -1.60 21.14 2.33
N LYS A 155 -1.96 20.66 1.12
CA LYS A 155 -2.31 21.52 -0.04
C LYS A 155 -3.57 22.33 0.18
N ARG A 156 -4.50 21.81 0.97
CA ARG A 156 -5.78 22.42 1.31
C ARG A 156 -6.19 21.97 2.71
N ARG A 157 -7.20 22.62 3.27
CA ARG A 157 -7.77 22.22 4.55
C ARG A 157 -8.25 20.76 4.50
N VAL A 158 -7.84 19.95 5.46
CA VAL A 158 -8.28 18.59 5.71
C VAL A 158 -9.14 18.56 6.95
N ARG A 159 -10.32 17.96 6.87
CA ARG A 159 -11.27 17.89 7.99
C ARG A 159 -10.90 16.76 8.95
N ALA A 160 -11.27 16.89 10.21
CA ALA A 160 -11.20 15.77 11.14
C ALA A 160 -11.97 14.55 10.60
N GLY A 161 -11.43 13.35 10.76
CA GLY A 161 -11.98 12.10 10.21
C GLY A 161 -11.80 11.90 8.69
N GLN A 162 -11.22 12.86 7.98
CA GLN A 162 -11.01 12.74 6.54
C GLN A 162 -9.80 11.86 6.25
N LEU A 163 -9.95 10.91 5.30
CA LEU A 163 -8.85 10.12 4.75
C LEU A 163 -7.81 11.04 4.10
N ILE A 164 -6.55 10.81 4.42
CA ILE A 164 -5.41 11.53 3.84
C ILE A 164 -4.95 10.78 2.59
N ALA A 165 -5.25 11.37 1.44
CA ALA A 165 -4.85 10.85 0.14
C ALA A 165 -3.67 11.67 -0.44
N PRO A 166 -2.85 11.09 -1.35
CA PRO A 166 -1.68 11.75 -1.93
C PRO A 166 -1.97 13.13 -2.54
N ASN A 167 -3.12 13.30 -3.15
CA ASN A 167 -3.52 14.57 -3.76
C ASN A 167 -3.81 15.70 -2.77
N LEU A 168 -3.88 15.40 -1.46
CA LEU A 168 -4.06 16.38 -0.39
C LEU A 168 -2.74 16.95 0.13
N LEU A 169 -1.63 16.29 -0.18
CA LEU A 169 -0.32 16.58 0.39
C LEU A 169 0.64 17.21 -0.61
N THR A 170 1.63 17.89 -0.08
CA THR A 170 2.80 18.38 -0.85
C THR A 170 4.05 17.89 -0.15
N ALA A 171 5.13 17.67 -0.90
CA ALA A 171 6.43 17.42 -0.33
C ALA A 171 6.79 18.48 0.72
N PRO A 172 7.48 18.11 1.80
CA PRO A 172 7.89 19.05 2.84
C PRO A 172 8.74 20.17 2.26
N LEU A 173 8.62 21.36 2.84
CA LEU A 173 9.54 22.46 2.58
C LEU A 173 10.85 22.18 3.33
N LEU A 174 11.91 21.89 2.59
CA LEU A 174 13.24 21.67 3.16
C LEU A 174 14.01 22.98 3.35
N ILE A 175 13.64 24.02 2.60
CA ILE A 175 14.25 25.35 2.70
C ILE A 175 13.17 26.42 2.69
N ARG A 176 13.30 27.40 3.58
CA ARG A 176 12.43 28.58 3.65
C ARG A 176 13.15 29.81 3.12
N ARG A 177 12.41 30.70 2.49
CA ARG A 177 12.96 32.01 2.08
C ARG A 177 13.53 32.75 3.29
N GLY A 178 14.76 33.31 3.15
CA GLY A 178 15.51 33.97 4.22
C GLY A 178 16.30 33.01 5.11
N GLN A 179 16.15 31.69 4.91
CA GLN A 179 16.92 30.71 5.67
C GLN A 179 18.35 30.68 5.21
N GLN A 180 19.29 30.58 6.16
CA GLN A 180 20.69 30.30 5.89
C GLN A 180 20.84 28.84 5.45
N VAL A 181 21.57 28.61 4.35
CA VAL A 181 21.75 27.30 3.72
C VAL A 181 23.22 27.05 3.43
N THR A 182 23.59 25.78 3.36
CA THR A 182 24.91 25.34 2.89
C THR A 182 24.83 25.09 1.38
N ILE A 183 25.63 25.84 0.62
CA ILE A 183 25.80 25.62 -0.82
C ILE A 183 26.94 24.60 -0.98
N VAL A 184 26.66 23.45 -1.56
CA VAL A 184 27.66 22.43 -1.89
C VAL A 184 27.89 22.44 -3.38
N ALA A 185 29.15 22.48 -3.77
CA ALA A 185 29.59 22.32 -5.16
C ALA A 185 30.52 21.12 -5.24
N SER A 186 30.25 20.18 -6.13
CA SER A 186 31.10 19.01 -6.35
C SER A 186 31.46 18.93 -7.83
N GLN A 187 32.77 18.87 -8.13
CA GLN A 187 33.27 18.67 -9.48
C GLN A 187 34.52 17.81 -9.41
N ASP A 188 34.58 16.77 -10.24
CA ASP A 188 35.75 15.86 -10.39
C ASP A 188 36.28 15.29 -9.06
N GLY A 189 35.37 15.00 -8.11
CA GLY A 189 35.72 14.46 -6.79
C GLY A 189 36.19 15.50 -5.76
N ILE A 190 36.23 16.79 -6.14
CA ILE A 190 36.51 17.91 -5.24
C ILE A 190 35.17 18.53 -4.79
N SER A 191 34.93 18.59 -3.49
CA SER A 191 33.76 19.25 -2.93
C SER A 191 34.16 20.53 -2.19
N ALA A 192 33.45 21.61 -2.48
CA ALA A 192 33.58 22.87 -1.78
C ALA A 192 32.21 23.25 -1.18
N SER A 193 32.22 23.89 -0.02
CA SER A 193 31.01 24.42 0.60
C SER A 193 31.11 25.90 0.90
N ALA A 194 29.97 26.58 0.81
CA ALA A 194 29.84 28.00 1.17
C ALA A 194 28.51 28.25 1.84
N THR A 195 28.44 29.31 2.65
CA THR A 195 27.19 29.72 3.28
C THR A 195 26.41 30.63 2.34
N GLY A 196 25.10 30.40 2.24
CA GLY A 196 24.18 31.21 1.45
C GLY A 196 22.89 31.57 2.21
N GLU A 197 22.10 32.44 1.62
CA GLU A 197 20.75 32.77 2.04
C GLU A 197 19.75 32.43 0.95
N ALA A 198 18.75 31.62 1.26
CA ALA A 198 17.71 31.24 0.31
C ALA A 198 16.79 32.43 -0.03
N LEU A 199 16.64 32.76 -1.30
CA LEU A 199 15.77 33.84 -1.77
C LEU A 199 14.35 33.37 -2.10
N ALA A 200 14.12 32.05 -2.07
CA ALA A 200 12.81 31.42 -2.29
C ALA A 200 12.66 30.18 -1.37
N ASN A 201 11.42 29.73 -1.20
CA ASN A 201 11.15 28.43 -0.60
C ASN A 201 11.58 27.32 -1.55
N GLY A 202 12.01 26.17 -1.02
CA GLY A 202 12.41 25.02 -1.82
C GLY A 202 12.03 23.69 -1.18
N ARG A 203 11.64 22.74 -2.03
CA ARG A 203 11.43 21.33 -1.71
C ARG A 203 12.56 20.52 -2.35
N GLU A 204 12.69 19.28 -1.95
CA GLU A 204 13.67 18.36 -2.55
C GLU A 204 13.59 18.36 -4.08
N GLY A 205 14.73 18.48 -4.76
CA GLY A 205 14.84 18.52 -6.20
C GLY A 205 14.48 19.87 -6.86
N GLU A 206 13.85 20.82 -6.14
CA GLU A 206 13.53 22.13 -6.70
C GLU A 206 14.78 23.00 -6.84
N VAL A 207 14.87 23.75 -7.94
CA VAL A 207 15.93 24.75 -8.14
C VAL A 207 15.44 26.08 -7.58
N ILE A 208 16.21 26.65 -6.66
CA ILE A 208 15.92 27.93 -6.01
C ILE A 208 17.08 28.90 -6.19
N ARG A 209 16.78 30.19 -6.08
CA ARG A 209 17.81 31.23 -6.04
C ARG A 209 18.37 31.35 -4.64
N VAL A 210 19.70 31.37 -4.53
CA VAL A 210 20.43 31.49 -3.27
C VAL A 210 21.50 32.57 -3.42
N ARG A 211 21.58 33.47 -2.46
CA ARG A 211 22.64 34.46 -2.37
C ARG A 211 23.81 33.88 -1.57
N ASN A 212 24.97 33.72 -2.22
CA ASN A 212 26.18 33.36 -1.49
C ASN A 212 26.63 34.53 -0.59
N LEU A 213 26.75 34.28 0.70
CA LEU A 213 27.06 35.33 1.67
C LEU A 213 28.52 35.83 1.63
N GLY A 214 29.44 35.01 1.14
CA GLY A 214 30.84 35.39 0.94
C GLY A 214 31.05 36.30 -0.27
N SER A 215 30.48 35.90 -1.44
CA SER A 215 30.67 36.63 -2.70
C SER A 215 29.56 37.60 -3.05
N GLN A 216 28.45 37.62 -2.31
CA GLN A 216 27.22 38.39 -2.56
C GLN A 216 26.53 38.06 -3.91
N LYS A 217 27.00 37.06 -4.64
CA LYS A 217 26.41 36.64 -5.91
C LYS A 217 25.16 35.78 -5.68
N VAL A 218 24.17 35.98 -6.53
CA VAL A 218 22.98 35.12 -6.59
C VAL A 218 23.23 34.00 -7.61
N ILE A 219 23.02 32.77 -7.15
CA ILE A 219 23.16 31.56 -7.96
C ILE A 219 21.84 30.77 -7.96
N GLU A 220 21.66 29.92 -8.95
CA GLU A 220 20.65 28.88 -8.96
C GLU A 220 21.25 27.61 -8.32
N ALA A 221 20.50 26.99 -7.40
CA ALA A 221 20.94 25.81 -6.71
C ALA A 221 19.76 24.87 -6.46
N GLN A 222 20.01 23.59 -6.62
CA GLN A 222 19.01 22.55 -6.39
C GLN A 222 19.00 22.15 -4.91
N VAL A 223 17.82 22.05 -4.34
CA VAL A 223 17.61 21.59 -2.97
C VAL A 223 17.85 20.07 -2.89
N VAL A 224 18.74 19.64 -1.99
CA VAL A 224 19.07 18.22 -1.80
C VAL A 224 18.52 17.68 -0.50
N GLU A 225 18.64 18.46 0.58
CA GLU A 225 18.17 18.10 1.92
C GLU A 225 17.87 19.35 2.74
N GLU A 226 17.44 19.20 3.97
CA GLU A 226 17.09 20.33 4.85
C GLU A 226 18.31 21.25 5.04
N GLY A 227 18.16 22.50 4.62
CA GLY A 227 19.22 23.50 4.74
C GLY A 227 20.39 23.34 3.78
N VAL A 228 20.36 22.39 2.82
CA VAL A 228 21.46 22.11 1.89
C VAL A 228 21.00 22.23 0.44
N VAL A 229 21.78 22.96 -0.35
CA VAL A 229 21.59 23.10 -1.80
C VAL A 229 22.87 22.73 -2.55
N THR A 230 22.74 22.18 -3.74
CA THR A 230 23.87 21.96 -4.65
C THR A 230 23.85 22.96 -5.78
N SER A 231 25.01 23.55 -6.10
CA SER A 231 25.10 24.44 -7.25
C SER A 231 25.02 23.65 -8.54
N THR A 232 24.09 24.02 -9.43
CA THR A 232 24.05 23.48 -10.80
C THR A 232 25.09 24.23 -11.63
N PHE A 233 26.23 23.61 -11.88
CA PHE A 233 27.13 24.10 -12.92
C PHE A 233 26.56 23.74 -14.29
N ARG A 234 26.28 24.73 -15.12
CA ARG A 234 26.12 24.59 -16.56
C ARG A 234 27.42 24.99 -17.24
#